data_fa4fcf14e162326a49d9264dc54aa663
#
_entry.id   fa4fcf14e162326a49d9264dc54aa663
#
_cell.length_a   1.000
_cell.length_b   1.000
_cell.length_c   1.000
_cell.angle_alpha   90.00
_cell.angle_beta   90.00
_cell.angle_gamma   90.00
#
_symmetry.space_group_name_H-M   'P 1'
#
loop_
_entity.id
_entity.type
_entity.pdbx_description
1 polymer ?
#
loop_
_entity_poly.entity_id
_entity_poly.type
_entity_poly.pdbx_seq_one_letter_code
_entity_poly.pdbx_strand_id
1 'polypeptide(L)'
;HYDAVFSFNYSAAVSTNCNRHNIPYISWIYDSPLLTLYSYTITNPCNYIFLFDSEQYLQLKNGGINTVYYMPLAVNTARLDRMPMNTMVHQVFDSDVSFVGSMYNEKGNFYERLENISPYVKGYLDAVINAQQHIYGANFLEDVLSPDIIKAIQEITPYTPNKDGIETPSYVYANYFLARKVTQNERFEILKAVSDHFTTKLYTHNPTPELPDVINKGPIDFYDNM
;
A
#
# COMPACT_ATOMS: atom_id res chain seq x y z
N HIS A 1 -29.85 -17.58 -8.96
CA HIS A 1 -29.58 -16.29 -9.58
C HIS A 1 -29.09 -15.33 -8.50
N TYR A 2 -28.07 -14.55 -8.82
CA TYR A 2 -27.54 -13.50 -7.96
C TYR A 2 -27.81 -12.17 -8.64
N ASP A 3 -28.21 -11.14 -7.88
CA ASP A 3 -28.52 -9.81 -8.38
C ASP A 3 -27.27 -8.96 -8.56
N ALA A 4 -26.22 -9.23 -7.77
CA ALA A 4 -24.92 -8.58 -7.86
C ALA A 4 -23.83 -9.48 -7.24
N VAL A 5 -22.58 -9.20 -7.57
CA VAL A 5 -21.38 -9.77 -6.93
C VAL A 5 -20.66 -8.66 -6.19
N PHE A 6 -20.26 -8.91 -4.95
CA PHE A 6 -19.48 -7.98 -4.13
C PHE A 6 -18.12 -8.58 -3.78
N SER A 7 -17.07 -7.77 -3.79
CA SER A 7 -15.76 -8.13 -3.24
C SER A 7 -15.08 -6.96 -2.55
N PHE A 8 -14.23 -7.27 -1.59
CA PHE A 8 -13.16 -6.37 -1.19
C PHE A 8 -12.03 -6.48 -2.21
N ASN A 9 -11.46 -5.33 -2.56
CA ASN A 9 -10.51 -5.17 -3.65
C ASN A 9 -11.04 -5.66 -5.01
N TYR A 10 -10.35 -5.27 -6.07
CA TYR A 10 -10.77 -5.56 -7.44
C TYR A 10 -10.15 -6.85 -7.95
N SER A 11 -10.96 -7.63 -8.66
CA SER A 11 -10.52 -8.84 -9.36
C SER A 11 -10.94 -8.81 -10.83
N ALA A 12 -9.94 -8.80 -11.73
CA ALA A 12 -10.15 -8.85 -13.18
C ALA A 12 -10.95 -10.09 -13.62
N ALA A 13 -10.67 -11.25 -13.00
CA ALA A 13 -11.37 -12.50 -13.29
C ALA A 13 -12.85 -12.45 -12.90
N VAL A 14 -13.18 -11.83 -11.76
CA VAL A 14 -14.57 -11.63 -11.33
C VAL A 14 -15.27 -10.66 -12.29
N SER A 15 -14.63 -9.52 -12.60
CA SER A 15 -15.17 -8.54 -13.56
C SER A 15 -15.48 -9.17 -14.91
N THR A 16 -14.55 -9.98 -15.46
CA THR A 16 -14.76 -10.67 -16.74
C THR A 16 -15.96 -11.59 -16.72
N ASN A 17 -16.14 -12.38 -15.65
CA ASN A 17 -17.27 -13.28 -15.54
C ASN A 17 -18.58 -12.54 -15.31
N CYS A 18 -18.60 -11.52 -14.47
CA CYS A 18 -19.78 -10.67 -14.25
C CYS A 18 -20.22 -9.98 -15.54
N ASN A 19 -19.27 -9.45 -16.30
CA ASN A 19 -19.56 -8.81 -17.59
C ASN A 19 -20.17 -9.78 -18.61
N ARG A 20 -19.64 -11.03 -18.67
CA ARG A 20 -20.17 -12.09 -19.54
C ARG A 20 -21.64 -12.44 -19.22
N HIS A 21 -22.00 -12.37 -17.96
CA HIS A 21 -23.32 -12.76 -17.48
C HIS A 21 -24.26 -11.57 -17.21
N ASN A 22 -23.82 -10.34 -17.52
CA ASN A 22 -24.56 -9.09 -17.24
C ASN A 22 -24.98 -8.96 -15.76
N ILE A 23 -24.11 -9.35 -14.84
CA ILE A 23 -24.30 -9.23 -13.40
C ILE A 23 -23.50 -8.03 -12.90
N PRO A 24 -24.09 -7.06 -12.16
CA PRO A 24 -23.35 -5.98 -11.53
C PRO A 24 -22.23 -6.49 -10.62
N TYR A 25 -21.03 -5.91 -10.76
CA TYR A 25 -19.88 -6.21 -9.91
C TYR A 25 -19.51 -5.00 -9.08
N ILE A 26 -19.71 -5.09 -7.78
CA ILE A 26 -19.39 -4.06 -6.79
C ILE A 26 -18.07 -4.43 -6.11
N SER A 27 -17.09 -3.55 -6.22
CA SER A 27 -15.77 -3.75 -5.66
C SER A 27 -15.41 -2.58 -4.75
N TRP A 28 -15.18 -2.85 -3.46
CA TRP A 28 -14.73 -1.85 -2.51
C TRP A 28 -13.24 -2.01 -2.24
N ILE A 29 -12.46 -1.02 -2.71
CA ILE A 29 -11.01 -1.01 -2.60
C ILE A 29 -10.62 -0.42 -1.26
N TYR A 30 -9.71 -1.09 -0.55
CA TYR A 30 -9.11 -0.59 0.69
C TYR A 30 -7.59 -0.80 0.75
N ASP A 31 -6.99 -1.33 -0.34
CA ASP A 31 -5.55 -1.34 -0.54
C ASP A 31 -5.17 -0.26 -1.58
N SER A 32 -4.14 0.55 -1.30
CA SER A 32 -3.60 1.53 -2.23
C SER A 32 -2.07 1.54 -2.15
N PRO A 33 -1.40 1.53 -3.32
CA PRO A 33 -1.92 1.27 -4.66
C PRO A 33 -2.33 -0.20 -4.86
N LEU A 34 -3.38 -0.45 -5.64
CA LEU A 34 -3.86 -1.79 -5.98
C LEU A 34 -3.54 -2.12 -7.44
N LEU A 35 -2.56 -3.00 -7.67
CA LEU A 35 -2.07 -3.37 -9.01
C LEU A 35 -3.16 -3.99 -9.90
N THR A 36 -4.08 -4.76 -9.32
CA THR A 36 -5.15 -5.45 -10.06
C THR A 36 -6.15 -4.50 -10.73
N LEU A 37 -6.17 -3.20 -10.35
CA LEU A 37 -6.96 -2.17 -11.04
C LEU A 37 -6.40 -1.85 -12.44
N TYR A 38 -5.11 -2.05 -12.67
CA TYR A 38 -4.46 -1.79 -13.95
C TYR A 38 -4.66 -2.96 -14.92
N SER A 39 -5.92 -3.24 -15.21
CA SER A 39 -6.40 -4.27 -16.14
C SER A 39 -7.40 -3.67 -17.11
N TYR A 40 -7.43 -4.12 -18.37
CA TYR A 40 -8.44 -3.72 -19.35
C TYR A 40 -9.87 -3.94 -18.87
N THR A 41 -10.06 -4.91 -18.00
CA THR A 41 -11.38 -5.24 -17.44
C THR A 41 -11.95 -4.14 -16.55
N ILE A 42 -11.15 -3.17 -16.11
CA ILE A 42 -11.61 -2.02 -15.32
C ILE A 42 -12.72 -1.23 -16.05
N THR A 43 -12.70 -1.24 -17.37
CA THR A 43 -13.69 -0.53 -18.21
C THR A 43 -14.99 -1.31 -18.42
N ASN A 44 -15.10 -2.54 -17.94
CA ASN A 44 -16.30 -3.36 -18.11
C ASN A 44 -17.52 -2.65 -17.52
N PRO A 45 -18.62 -2.49 -18.28
CA PRO A 45 -19.78 -1.72 -17.85
C PRO A 45 -20.53 -2.32 -16.65
N CYS A 46 -20.27 -3.56 -16.27
CA CYS A 46 -20.81 -4.19 -15.08
C CYS A 46 -20.15 -3.71 -13.78
N ASN A 47 -19.02 -3.00 -13.85
CA ASN A 47 -18.23 -2.62 -12.68
C ASN A 47 -18.74 -1.37 -11.97
N TYR A 48 -18.76 -1.44 -10.63
CA TYR A 48 -18.94 -0.34 -9.70
C TYR A 48 -17.80 -0.39 -8.70
N ILE A 49 -16.70 0.35 -8.97
CA ILE A 49 -15.44 0.27 -8.22
C ILE A 49 -15.33 1.47 -7.31
N PHE A 50 -15.38 1.25 -6.00
CA PHE A 50 -15.30 2.29 -4.98
C PHE A 50 -13.88 2.39 -4.44
N LEU A 51 -13.26 3.56 -4.60
CA LEU A 51 -11.88 3.89 -4.22
C LEU A 51 -11.90 4.86 -3.04
N PHE A 52 -11.11 4.57 -2.01
CA PHE A 52 -10.92 5.49 -0.89
C PHE A 52 -9.78 6.49 -1.13
N ASP A 53 -8.81 6.13 -1.95
CA ASP A 53 -7.69 6.98 -2.33
C ASP A 53 -8.15 7.99 -3.38
N SER A 54 -8.17 9.27 -3.00
CA SER A 54 -8.62 10.36 -3.86
C SER A 54 -7.71 10.57 -5.06
N GLU A 55 -6.39 10.40 -4.89
CA GLU A 55 -5.44 10.57 -5.99
C GLU A 55 -5.58 9.47 -7.04
N GLN A 56 -5.68 8.22 -6.59
CA GLN A 56 -5.91 7.09 -7.50
C GLN A 56 -7.28 7.23 -8.21
N TYR A 57 -8.31 7.67 -7.50
CA TYR A 57 -9.61 7.96 -8.10
C TYR A 57 -9.51 9.03 -9.19
N LEU A 58 -8.85 10.16 -8.90
CA LEU A 58 -8.69 11.26 -9.85
C LEU A 58 -7.86 10.85 -11.07
N GLN A 59 -6.78 10.11 -10.86
CA GLN A 59 -5.96 9.57 -11.93
C GLN A 59 -6.77 8.71 -12.89
N LEU A 60 -7.51 7.75 -12.38
CA LEU A 60 -8.34 6.85 -13.19
C LEU A 60 -9.49 7.59 -13.86
N LYS A 61 -10.16 8.49 -13.15
CA LYS A 61 -11.28 9.27 -13.67
C LYS A 61 -10.86 10.22 -14.79
N ASN A 62 -9.75 10.91 -14.62
CA ASN A 62 -9.16 11.79 -15.63
C ASN A 62 -8.64 10.99 -16.83
N GLY A 63 -8.19 9.74 -16.61
CA GLY A 63 -7.86 8.78 -17.66
C GLY A 63 -9.08 8.21 -18.43
N GLY A 64 -10.30 8.67 -18.11
CA GLY A 64 -11.53 8.28 -18.82
C GLY A 64 -12.21 7.03 -18.26
N ILE A 65 -11.79 6.50 -17.13
CA ILE A 65 -12.42 5.33 -16.49
C ILE A 65 -13.70 5.75 -15.76
N ASN A 66 -14.85 5.40 -16.31
CA ASN A 66 -16.15 5.82 -15.78
C ASN A 66 -16.75 4.88 -14.73
N THR A 67 -16.18 3.71 -14.55
CA THR A 67 -16.62 2.66 -13.61
C THR A 67 -16.11 2.86 -12.19
N VAL A 68 -15.32 3.92 -11.94
CA VAL A 68 -14.75 4.24 -10.62
C VAL A 68 -15.54 5.35 -9.92
N TYR A 69 -15.66 5.21 -8.60
CA TYR A 69 -16.39 6.12 -7.71
C TYR A 69 -15.53 6.39 -6.49
N TYR A 70 -15.50 7.64 -6.01
CA TYR A 70 -14.83 7.98 -4.77
C TYR A 70 -15.71 7.62 -3.58
N MET A 71 -15.16 6.85 -2.64
CA MET A 71 -15.83 6.51 -1.38
C MET A 71 -14.78 6.29 -0.28
N PRO A 72 -14.66 7.20 0.68
CA PRO A 72 -13.74 7.05 1.81
C PRO A 72 -13.99 5.76 2.59
N LEU A 73 -12.93 5.26 3.24
CA LEU A 73 -13.09 4.16 4.19
C LEU A 73 -13.96 4.60 5.37
N ALA A 74 -14.76 3.67 5.86
CA ALA A 74 -15.66 3.91 6.97
C ALA A 74 -15.19 3.18 8.23
N VAL A 75 -15.52 3.75 9.38
CA VAL A 75 -15.33 3.13 10.70
C VAL A 75 -16.69 2.82 11.31
N ASN A 76 -16.80 1.68 11.97
CA ASN A 76 -18.01 1.29 12.68
C ASN A 76 -18.03 1.96 14.08
N THR A 77 -18.42 3.23 14.13
CA THR A 77 -18.47 4.02 15.36
C THR A 77 -19.37 3.38 16.42
N ALA A 78 -20.53 2.83 16.02
CA ALA A 78 -21.46 2.17 16.94
C ALA A 78 -20.86 0.91 17.59
N ARG A 79 -19.90 0.25 16.96
CA ARG A 79 -19.13 -0.83 17.57
C ARG A 79 -18.11 -0.28 18.56
N LEU A 80 -17.34 0.73 18.15
CA LEU A 80 -16.32 1.35 18.99
C LEU A 80 -16.94 1.91 20.28
N ASP A 81 -18.09 2.58 20.19
CA ASP A 81 -18.81 3.16 21.34
C ASP A 81 -19.30 2.09 22.34
N ARG A 82 -19.44 0.84 21.90
CA ARG A 82 -19.88 -0.27 22.77
C ARG A 82 -18.72 -1.07 23.34
N MET A 83 -17.49 -0.80 22.93
CA MET A 83 -16.33 -1.56 23.44
C MET A 83 -16.14 -1.22 24.92
N PRO A 84 -16.08 -2.23 25.81
CA PRO A 84 -15.90 -1.99 27.23
C PRO A 84 -14.46 -1.48 27.48
N MET A 85 -14.37 -0.24 27.89
CA MET A 85 -13.11 0.36 28.36
C MET A 85 -12.92 0.00 29.84
N ASN A 86 -12.31 -1.14 30.10
CA ASN A 86 -11.99 -1.53 31.47
C ASN A 86 -10.53 -1.26 31.84
N THR A 87 -10.24 -1.21 33.13
CA THR A 87 -8.92 -0.87 33.66
C THR A 87 -7.80 -1.80 33.16
N MET A 88 -8.11 -3.09 32.93
CA MET A 88 -7.12 -4.05 32.42
C MET A 88 -6.74 -3.75 30.95
N VAL A 89 -7.71 -3.39 30.12
CA VAL A 89 -7.47 -2.97 28.73
C VAL A 89 -6.58 -1.73 28.71
N HIS A 90 -6.87 -0.72 29.53
CA HIS A 90 -6.02 0.45 29.68
C HIS A 90 -4.59 0.08 30.06
N GLN A 91 -4.37 -0.75 31.06
CA GLN A 91 -3.02 -1.14 31.50
C GLN A 91 -2.19 -1.85 30.42
N VAL A 92 -2.83 -2.66 29.57
CA VAL A 92 -2.14 -3.40 28.52
C VAL A 92 -1.80 -2.51 27.30
N PHE A 93 -2.76 -1.67 26.88
CA PHE A 93 -2.66 -0.91 25.62
C PHE A 93 -2.28 0.57 25.84
N ASP A 94 -2.27 1.04 27.10
CA ASP A 94 -1.92 2.42 27.41
C ASP A 94 -0.52 2.80 26.93
N SER A 95 -0.43 3.88 26.16
CA SER A 95 0.79 4.49 25.65
C SER A 95 0.47 5.89 25.13
N ASP A 96 1.47 6.77 25.11
CA ASP A 96 1.29 8.11 24.54
C ASP A 96 1.04 8.03 23.03
N VAL A 97 1.78 7.13 22.38
CA VAL A 97 1.66 6.87 20.93
C VAL A 97 1.66 5.37 20.66
N SER A 98 0.82 4.93 19.75
CA SER A 98 0.84 3.57 19.23
C SER A 98 0.84 3.55 17.71
N PHE A 99 1.57 2.60 17.13
CA PHE A 99 1.55 2.33 15.70
C PHE A 99 1.30 0.84 15.45
N VAL A 100 0.35 0.55 14.57
CA VAL A 100 0.03 -0.82 14.15
C VAL A 100 0.27 -0.94 12.66
N GLY A 101 1.18 -1.81 12.25
CA GLY A 101 1.46 -2.01 10.82
C GLY A 101 2.82 -2.64 10.52
N SER A 102 3.05 -2.94 9.24
CA SER A 102 4.35 -3.43 8.76
C SER A 102 5.40 -2.33 8.81
N MET A 103 6.64 -2.70 9.04
CA MET A 103 7.81 -1.81 8.90
C MET A 103 8.47 -1.92 7.52
N TYR A 104 7.98 -2.83 6.67
CA TYR A 104 8.50 -3.11 5.33
C TYR A 104 10.00 -3.48 5.28
N ASN A 105 10.53 -4.01 6.38
CA ASN A 105 11.92 -4.50 6.49
C ASN A 105 12.00 -6.03 6.52
N GLU A 106 11.01 -6.71 5.97
CA GLU A 106 11.02 -8.16 5.81
C GLU A 106 12.22 -8.58 4.94
N LYS A 107 12.91 -9.66 5.36
CA LYS A 107 14.01 -10.22 4.59
C LYS A 107 13.56 -10.58 3.16
N GLY A 108 14.30 -10.11 2.16
CA GLY A 108 13.99 -10.32 0.76
C GLY A 108 12.82 -9.46 0.26
N ASN A 109 12.55 -8.32 0.91
CA ASN A 109 11.59 -7.34 0.40
C ASN A 109 11.98 -6.88 -1.02
N PHE A 110 11.06 -6.19 -1.69
CA PHE A 110 11.25 -5.83 -3.10
C PHE A 110 12.53 -5.02 -3.34
N TYR A 111 12.90 -4.10 -2.45
CA TYR A 111 14.08 -3.26 -2.64
C TYR A 111 15.38 -4.03 -2.39
N GLU A 112 15.41 -4.95 -1.42
CA GLU A 112 16.57 -5.80 -1.17
C GLU A 112 16.93 -6.71 -2.34
N ARG A 113 15.94 -7.06 -3.18
CA ARG A 113 16.20 -7.83 -4.42
C ARG A 113 17.12 -7.10 -5.39
N LEU A 114 17.30 -5.79 -5.22
CA LEU A 114 18.20 -4.94 -6.03
C LEU A 114 19.61 -4.84 -5.44
N GLU A 115 19.97 -5.63 -4.42
CA GLU A 115 21.30 -5.59 -3.79
C GLU A 115 22.46 -5.81 -4.77
N ASN A 116 22.24 -6.63 -5.80
CA ASN A 116 23.25 -6.96 -6.82
C ASN A 116 23.22 -6.03 -8.04
N ILE A 117 22.45 -4.95 -8.01
CA ILE A 117 22.44 -3.95 -9.08
C ILE A 117 23.74 -3.15 -9.08
N SER A 118 24.12 -2.57 -10.23
CA SER A 118 25.40 -1.82 -10.31
C SER A 118 25.44 -0.69 -9.27
N PRO A 119 26.63 -0.39 -8.70
CA PRO A 119 26.77 0.67 -7.70
C PRO A 119 26.28 2.03 -8.15
N TYR A 120 26.42 2.34 -9.44
CA TYR A 120 25.90 3.57 -10.03
C TYR A 120 24.37 3.63 -9.94
N VAL A 121 23.67 2.58 -10.40
CA VAL A 121 22.21 2.53 -10.36
C VAL A 121 21.72 2.51 -8.92
N LYS A 122 22.37 1.75 -8.03
CA LYS A 122 22.03 1.72 -6.62
C LYS A 122 22.11 3.11 -5.98
N GLY A 123 23.22 3.83 -6.20
CA GLY A 123 23.39 5.18 -5.69
C GLY A 123 22.35 6.17 -6.26
N TYR A 124 21.99 6.03 -7.53
CA TYR A 124 20.91 6.82 -8.12
C TYR A 124 19.56 6.55 -7.43
N LEU A 125 19.18 5.28 -7.27
CA LEU A 125 17.92 4.91 -6.62
C LEU A 125 17.87 5.35 -5.15
N ASP A 126 18.97 5.22 -4.41
CA ASP A 126 19.07 5.69 -3.03
C ASP A 126 18.91 7.22 -2.93
N ALA A 127 19.48 7.98 -3.87
CA ALA A 127 19.31 9.42 -3.94
C ALA A 127 17.86 9.83 -4.25
N VAL A 128 17.21 9.13 -5.17
CA VAL A 128 15.79 9.35 -5.53
C VAL A 128 14.89 9.06 -4.33
N ILE A 129 15.10 7.95 -3.62
CA ILE A 129 14.36 7.59 -2.41
C ILE A 129 14.53 8.66 -1.34
N ASN A 130 15.76 9.08 -1.09
CA ASN A 130 16.05 10.14 -0.12
C ASN A 130 15.35 11.45 -0.49
N ALA A 131 15.37 11.86 -1.78
CA ALA A 131 14.69 13.06 -2.23
C ALA A 131 13.16 12.96 -2.02
N GLN A 132 12.56 11.82 -2.36
CA GLN A 132 11.12 11.61 -2.19
C GLN A 132 10.68 11.70 -0.72
N GLN A 133 11.48 11.21 0.23
CA GLN A 133 11.18 11.32 1.66
C GLN A 133 11.00 12.76 2.15
N HIS A 134 11.58 13.74 1.46
CA HIS A 134 11.51 15.17 1.81
C HIS A 134 10.48 15.95 1.00
N ILE A 135 9.76 15.29 0.08
CA ILE A 135 8.77 15.92 -0.79
C ILE A 135 7.40 15.34 -0.51
N TYR A 136 6.55 16.15 0.13
CA TYR A 136 5.16 15.78 0.45
C TYR A 136 4.20 16.37 -0.59
N GLY A 137 3.11 15.63 -0.88
CA GLY A 137 2.07 16.08 -1.81
C GLY A 137 2.39 15.85 -3.29
N ALA A 138 3.53 15.23 -3.62
CA ALA A 138 3.87 14.81 -4.96
C ALA A 138 4.67 13.51 -4.95
N ASN A 139 4.37 12.59 -5.85
CA ASN A 139 5.14 11.37 -6.08
C ASN A 139 5.78 11.45 -7.47
N PHE A 140 7.10 11.59 -7.50
CA PHE A 140 7.88 11.70 -8.75
C PHE A 140 8.69 10.43 -9.06
N LEU A 141 8.52 9.37 -8.28
CA LEU A 141 9.36 8.16 -8.37
C LEU A 141 9.32 7.52 -9.77
N GLU A 142 8.16 7.52 -10.43
CA GLU A 142 8.04 6.98 -11.77
C GLU A 142 8.69 7.89 -12.82
N ASP A 143 8.52 9.20 -12.69
CA ASP A 143 8.99 10.20 -13.65
C ASP A 143 10.52 10.22 -13.81
N VAL A 144 11.25 9.81 -12.77
CA VAL A 144 12.71 9.81 -12.75
C VAL A 144 13.33 8.46 -13.17
N LEU A 145 12.51 7.44 -13.42
CA LEU A 145 13.00 6.15 -13.90
C LEU A 145 13.25 6.19 -15.41
N SER A 146 14.48 6.52 -15.82
CA SER A 146 14.87 6.48 -17.23
C SER A 146 14.82 5.05 -17.79
N PRO A 147 14.69 4.87 -19.13
CA PRO A 147 14.72 3.56 -19.76
C PRO A 147 15.94 2.71 -19.39
N ASP A 148 17.11 3.32 -19.22
CA ASP A 148 18.35 2.60 -18.85
C ASP A 148 18.30 2.11 -17.41
N ILE A 149 17.74 2.89 -16.50
CA ILE A 149 17.51 2.49 -15.10
C ILE A 149 16.50 1.35 -15.03
N ILE A 150 15.37 1.48 -15.73
CA ILE A 150 14.34 0.43 -15.82
C ILE A 150 14.96 -0.87 -16.35
N LYS A 151 15.76 -0.79 -17.41
CA LYS A 151 16.44 -1.94 -17.99
C LYS A 151 17.38 -2.61 -16.99
N ALA A 152 18.19 -1.82 -16.26
CA ALA A 152 19.09 -2.35 -15.24
C ALA A 152 18.34 -3.04 -14.09
N ILE A 153 17.18 -2.52 -13.68
CA ILE A 153 16.32 -3.17 -12.67
C ILE A 153 15.74 -4.48 -13.24
N GLN A 154 15.26 -4.47 -14.48
CA GLN A 154 14.69 -5.66 -15.14
C GLN A 154 15.71 -6.80 -15.33
N GLU A 155 16.97 -6.50 -15.49
CA GLU A 155 18.04 -7.51 -15.59
C GLU A 155 18.22 -8.29 -14.27
N ILE A 156 17.95 -7.65 -13.13
CA ILE A 156 18.06 -8.25 -11.79
C ILE A 156 16.72 -8.81 -11.31
N THR A 157 15.66 -8.05 -11.52
CA THR A 157 14.30 -8.40 -11.08
C THR A 157 13.33 -8.22 -12.23
N PRO A 158 13.24 -9.20 -13.15
CA PRO A 158 12.39 -9.11 -14.32
C PRO A 158 10.92 -9.03 -13.91
N TYR A 159 10.20 -8.11 -14.52
CA TYR A 159 8.75 -7.97 -14.40
C TYR A 159 8.10 -8.10 -15.77
N THR A 160 7.07 -8.91 -15.85
CA THR A 160 6.23 -9.05 -17.02
C THR A 160 4.77 -8.85 -16.62
N PRO A 161 4.05 -7.90 -17.22
CA PRO A 161 2.62 -7.71 -16.96
C PRO A 161 1.81 -8.98 -17.13
N ASN A 162 0.73 -9.10 -16.38
CA ASN A 162 -0.26 -10.14 -16.62
C ASN A 162 -0.86 -9.99 -18.03
N LYS A 163 -1.46 -11.05 -18.56
CA LYS A 163 -2.00 -11.07 -19.92
C LYS A 163 -3.04 -9.98 -20.19
N ASP A 164 -3.77 -9.59 -19.18
CA ASP A 164 -4.81 -8.54 -19.18
C ASP A 164 -4.37 -7.26 -18.41
N GLY A 165 -3.12 -7.24 -17.92
CA GLY A 165 -2.53 -6.09 -17.22
C GLY A 165 -2.07 -5.03 -18.22
N ILE A 166 -2.21 -3.77 -17.80
CA ILE A 166 -1.79 -2.59 -18.55
C ILE A 166 -0.72 -1.78 -17.81
N GLU A 167 -0.32 -2.26 -16.62
CA GLU A 167 0.74 -1.65 -15.83
C GLU A 167 2.10 -1.75 -16.54
N THR A 168 2.88 -0.70 -16.42
CA THR A 168 4.23 -0.66 -16.98
C THR A 168 5.29 -1.15 -15.98
N PRO A 169 6.46 -1.63 -16.42
CA PRO A 169 7.57 -1.91 -15.51
C PRO A 169 7.96 -0.70 -14.67
N SER A 170 7.96 0.52 -15.24
CA SER A 170 8.24 1.75 -14.50
C SER A 170 7.28 1.97 -13.35
N TYR A 171 5.97 1.81 -13.59
CA TYR A 171 4.95 1.90 -12.55
C TYR A 171 5.19 0.90 -11.40
N VAL A 172 5.49 -0.36 -11.74
CA VAL A 172 5.73 -1.40 -10.73
C VAL A 172 6.98 -1.11 -9.92
N TYR A 173 8.09 -0.75 -10.58
CA TYR A 173 9.33 -0.43 -9.86
C TYR A 173 9.20 0.82 -9.00
N ALA A 174 8.53 1.87 -9.48
CA ALA A 174 8.27 3.06 -8.69
C ALA A 174 7.42 2.76 -7.45
N ASN A 175 6.26 2.12 -7.63
CA ASN A 175 5.25 2.01 -6.59
C ASN A 175 5.42 0.81 -5.65
N TYR A 176 6.05 -0.28 -6.10
CA TYR A 176 6.23 -1.48 -5.27
C TYR A 176 7.66 -1.69 -4.78
N PHE A 177 8.66 -1.10 -5.43
CA PHE A 177 10.05 -1.17 -4.97
C PHE A 177 10.45 0.11 -4.24
N LEU A 178 10.40 1.26 -4.94
CA LEU A 178 10.93 2.52 -4.40
C LEU A 178 9.99 3.12 -3.35
N ALA A 179 8.71 3.24 -3.63
CA ALA A 179 7.74 3.83 -2.70
C ALA A 179 7.66 3.05 -1.38
N ARG A 180 7.75 1.71 -1.41
CA ARG A 180 7.83 0.91 -0.18
C ARG A 180 9.10 1.18 0.62
N LYS A 181 10.22 1.42 -0.06
CA LYS A 181 11.47 1.79 0.62
C LYS A 181 11.39 3.19 1.22
N VAL A 182 10.76 4.14 0.53
CA VAL A 182 10.44 5.46 1.10
C VAL A 182 9.61 5.29 2.38
N THR A 183 8.50 4.55 2.30
CA THR A 183 7.62 4.31 3.46
C THR A 183 8.35 3.59 4.60
N GLN A 184 9.22 2.63 4.30
CA GLN A 184 10.07 2.00 5.31
C GLN A 184 10.90 3.03 6.06
N ASN A 185 11.65 3.83 5.33
CA ASN A 185 12.54 4.83 5.90
C ASN A 185 11.77 5.85 6.75
N GLU A 186 10.67 6.40 6.21
CA GLU A 186 9.80 7.34 6.93
C GLU A 186 9.27 6.76 8.25
N ARG A 187 8.81 5.51 8.24
CA ARG A 187 8.31 4.85 9.45
C ARG A 187 9.39 4.73 10.52
N PHE A 188 10.61 4.36 10.14
CA PHE A 188 11.73 4.29 11.06
C PHE A 188 12.11 5.67 11.61
N GLU A 189 12.21 6.68 10.76
CA GLU A 189 12.56 8.04 11.17
C GLU A 189 11.50 8.65 12.09
N ILE A 190 10.22 8.54 11.72
CA ILE A 190 9.11 9.08 12.51
C ILE A 190 9.01 8.38 13.87
N LEU A 191 9.03 7.05 13.90
CA LEU A 191 8.94 6.31 15.16
C LEU A 191 10.13 6.58 16.07
N LYS A 192 11.33 6.74 15.52
CA LYS A 192 12.50 7.16 16.27
C LYS A 192 12.30 8.53 16.90
N ALA A 193 11.94 9.53 16.09
CA ALA A 193 11.72 10.89 16.57
C ALA A 193 10.60 10.98 17.61
N VAL A 194 9.53 10.20 17.45
CA VAL A 194 8.42 10.16 18.40
C VAL A 194 8.83 9.48 19.70
N SER A 195 9.58 8.38 19.66
CA SER A 195 10.03 7.66 20.86
C SER A 195 11.04 8.42 21.71
N ASP A 196 11.71 9.43 21.16
CA ASP A 196 12.58 10.34 21.91
C ASP A 196 11.81 11.20 22.93
N HIS A 197 10.47 11.34 22.76
CA HIS A 197 9.63 12.24 23.55
C HIS A 197 8.41 11.57 24.21
N PHE A 198 7.98 10.43 23.67
CA PHE A 198 6.74 9.77 24.05
C PHE A 198 6.93 8.27 24.26
N THR A 199 6.20 7.70 25.21
CA THR A 199 6.10 6.24 25.35
C THR A 199 5.42 5.67 24.12
N THR A 200 6.22 5.03 23.25
CA THR A 200 5.76 4.57 21.95
C THR A 200 5.66 3.04 21.90
N LYS A 201 4.46 2.52 21.63
CA LYS A 201 4.22 1.10 21.39
C LYS A 201 4.06 0.81 19.90
N LEU A 202 4.73 -0.22 19.44
CA LEU A 202 4.69 -0.69 18.05
C LEU A 202 4.13 -2.12 18.02
N TYR A 203 3.11 -2.33 17.20
CA TYR A 203 2.51 -3.63 16.94
C TYR A 203 2.81 -4.05 15.50
N THR A 204 3.80 -4.94 15.34
CA THR A 204 4.29 -5.38 14.04
C THR A 204 4.88 -6.78 14.09
N HIS A 205 4.87 -7.48 12.96
CA HIS A 205 5.60 -8.73 12.77
C HIS A 205 7.11 -8.51 12.58
N ASN A 206 7.49 -7.29 12.26
CA ASN A 206 8.87 -6.97 11.88
C ASN A 206 9.77 -6.79 13.12
N PRO A 207 11.00 -7.31 13.09
CA PRO A 207 12.00 -6.93 14.08
C PRO A 207 12.41 -5.46 13.88
N THR A 208 12.68 -4.76 14.97
CA THR A 208 13.04 -3.33 14.95
C THR A 208 14.22 -3.02 15.88
N PRO A 209 15.38 -3.69 15.70
CA PRO A 209 16.54 -3.45 16.55
C PRO A 209 17.09 -2.02 16.42
N GLU A 210 16.77 -1.32 15.34
CA GLU A 210 17.16 0.08 15.07
C GLU A 210 16.34 1.09 15.90
N LEU A 211 15.27 0.64 16.56
CA LEU A 211 14.38 1.46 17.39
C LEU A 211 14.40 1.00 18.85
N PRO A 212 15.51 1.19 19.59
CA PRO A 212 15.67 0.65 20.94
C PRO A 212 14.69 1.27 21.96
N ASP A 213 14.21 2.49 21.72
CA ASP A 213 13.31 3.22 22.61
C ASP A 213 11.82 2.97 22.29
N VAL A 214 11.52 2.24 21.22
CA VAL A 214 10.18 1.81 20.85
C VAL A 214 9.87 0.43 21.44
N ILE A 215 8.76 0.31 22.15
CA ILE A 215 8.32 -0.95 22.75
C ILE A 215 7.62 -1.79 21.68
N ASN A 216 8.35 -2.69 21.04
CA ASN A 216 7.77 -3.62 20.07
C ASN A 216 7.01 -4.73 20.81
N LYS A 217 5.69 -4.77 20.64
CA LYS A 217 4.77 -5.72 21.26
C LYS A 217 4.52 -6.97 20.42
N GLY A 218 5.12 -7.04 19.23
CA GLY A 218 4.80 -8.08 18.25
C GLY A 218 3.50 -7.82 17.50
N PRO A 219 3.02 -8.80 16.71
CA PRO A 219 1.76 -8.67 16.00
C PRO A 219 0.57 -8.63 16.95
N ILE A 220 -0.49 -7.94 16.54
CA ILE A 220 -1.75 -7.88 17.25
C ILE A 220 -2.85 -8.48 16.36
N ASP A 221 -3.79 -9.21 16.94
CA ASP A 221 -4.94 -9.75 16.22
C ASP A 221 -5.88 -8.62 15.76
N PHE A 222 -6.60 -8.88 14.67
CA PHE A 222 -7.57 -7.92 14.12
C PHE A 222 -8.63 -7.50 15.16
N TYR A 223 -9.07 -8.43 16.00
CA TYR A 223 -10.06 -8.14 17.03
C TYR A 223 -9.50 -7.38 18.23
N ASP A 224 -8.22 -7.51 18.50
CA ASP A 224 -7.53 -6.79 19.59
C ASP A 224 -7.05 -5.41 19.13
N ASN A 225 -7.00 -5.17 17.81
CA ASN A 225 -6.55 -3.93 17.19
C ASN A 225 -7.65 -2.87 17.08
N MET A 226 -8.84 -3.22 17.45
CA MET A 226 -10.02 -2.35 17.43
C MET A 226 -10.55 -2.16 18.85
#